data_cebebc8cb13fa516451c4532032d5ecd
#
_entry.id   cebebc8cb13fa516451c4532032d5ecd
#
_cell.length_a   1.000
_cell.length_b   1.000
_cell.length_c   1.000
_cell.angle_alpha   90.00
_cell.angle_beta   90.00
_cell.angle_gamma   90.00
#
_symmetry.space_group_name_H-M   'P 1'
#
loop_
_entity.id
_entity.type
_entity.pdbx_description
1 polymer ?
#
loop_
_entity_poly.entity_id
_entity_poly.type
_entity_poly.pdbx_seq_one_letter_code
_entity_poly.pdbx_strand_id
1 'polypeptide(L)'
;MPLDFPGTPAGYSVLSELSDATYLAEAIVFISTHPTARNAAFNVTNGDSFRWSRVWPLLAQWFEMPCGVPRPMKLAKWMEDKGPVWDKIVARHGLEWRSLETIASWEFADFVFEKEWDLLTDVGRLRRAGFNACVDTIAMLHSQLENYRDARLLPLARSHPSSGRLLGSRLCWMVRASRSSSSI
;
A
#
# COMPACT_ATOMS: atom_id res chain seq x y z
N MET A 1 17.24 13.77 9.15
CA MET A 1 17.69 13.26 7.82
C MET A 1 16.47 13.19 6.94
N PRO A 2 16.50 13.60 5.66
CA PRO A 2 15.35 13.46 4.78
C PRO A 2 15.07 12.00 4.42
N LEU A 3 13.82 11.71 4.06
CA LEU A 3 13.40 10.42 3.53
C LEU A 3 13.62 10.45 2.01
N ASP A 4 14.80 10.01 1.56
CA ASP A 4 15.12 9.90 0.14
C ASP A 4 14.38 8.71 -0.49
N PHE A 5 13.92 8.88 -1.75
CA PHE A 5 13.36 7.77 -2.51
C PHE A 5 14.50 6.89 -3.04
N PRO A 6 14.53 5.58 -2.75
CA PRO A 6 15.71 4.74 -3.03
C PRO A 6 15.87 4.33 -4.50
N GLY A 7 14.96 4.74 -5.39
CA GLY A 7 14.99 4.47 -6.83
C GLY A 7 15.48 5.64 -7.66
N THR A 8 15.39 5.48 -8.98
CA THR A 8 15.76 6.51 -9.96
C THR A 8 14.70 7.60 -10.07
N PRO A 9 15.03 8.80 -10.62
CA PRO A 9 14.03 9.82 -10.97
C PRO A 9 12.93 9.31 -11.92
N ALA A 10 13.26 8.39 -12.83
CA ALA A 10 12.29 7.72 -13.69
C ALA A 10 11.35 6.84 -12.87
N GLY A 11 11.88 5.94 -12.02
CA GLY A 11 11.10 5.10 -11.11
C GLY A 11 10.20 5.88 -10.16
N TYR A 12 10.64 7.07 -9.75
CA TYR A 12 9.83 7.98 -8.93
C TYR A 12 8.61 8.53 -9.65
N SER A 13 8.67 8.62 -10.99
CA SER A 13 7.68 9.32 -11.82
C SER A 13 6.74 8.40 -12.61
N VAL A 14 7.07 7.12 -12.80
CA VAL A 14 6.23 6.16 -13.53
C VAL A 14 5.00 5.73 -12.74
N LEU A 15 3.97 5.27 -13.46
CA LEU A 15 2.78 4.69 -12.84
C LEU A 15 3.11 3.37 -12.14
N SER A 16 2.50 3.18 -11.01
CA SER A 16 2.59 1.97 -10.18
C SER A 16 1.22 1.56 -9.68
N GLU A 17 1.07 0.28 -9.40
CA GLU A 17 -0.14 -0.31 -8.84
C GLU A 17 0.26 -1.21 -7.67
N LEU A 18 -0.67 -1.39 -6.75
CA LEU A 18 -0.58 -2.34 -5.64
C LEU A 18 -1.84 -3.21 -5.60
N SER A 19 -1.74 -4.31 -4.88
CA SER A 19 -2.86 -5.16 -4.55
C SER A 19 -2.93 -5.31 -3.04
N ASP A 20 -4.01 -4.84 -2.43
CA ASP A 20 -4.31 -5.09 -1.03
C ASP A 20 -4.61 -6.57 -0.80
N ALA A 21 -4.07 -7.14 0.28
CA ALA A 21 -4.23 -8.56 0.56
C ALA A 21 -5.69 -8.95 0.88
N THR A 22 -6.42 -8.08 1.57
CA THR A 22 -7.84 -8.31 1.89
C THR A 22 -8.69 -8.23 0.63
N TYR A 23 -8.45 -7.22 -0.19
CA TYR A 23 -9.12 -7.07 -1.48
C TYR A 23 -8.84 -8.26 -2.42
N LEU A 24 -7.59 -8.73 -2.46
CA LEU A 24 -7.22 -9.92 -3.23
C LEU A 24 -7.96 -11.16 -2.71
N ALA A 25 -8.07 -11.34 -1.40
CA ALA A 25 -8.82 -12.45 -0.80
C ALA A 25 -10.32 -12.38 -1.16
N GLU A 26 -10.93 -11.20 -1.12
CA GLU A 26 -12.32 -10.99 -1.54
C GLU A 26 -12.51 -11.31 -3.02
N ALA A 27 -11.59 -10.90 -3.89
CA ALA A 27 -11.62 -11.24 -5.31
C ALA A 27 -11.49 -12.75 -5.54
N ILE A 28 -10.63 -13.46 -4.78
CA ILE A 28 -10.49 -14.92 -4.86
C ILE A 28 -11.81 -15.61 -4.46
N VAL A 29 -12.45 -15.18 -3.37
CA VAL A 29 -13.75 -15.71 -2.96
C VAL A 29 -14.80 -15.46 -4.04
N PHE A 30 -14.88 -14.26 -4.59
CA PHE A 30 -15.78 -13.95 -5.69
C PHE A 30 -15.55 -14.86 -6.90
N ILE A 31 -14.31 -14.93 -7.39
CA ILE A 31 -13.94 -15.73 -8.57
C ILE A 31 -14.28 -17.22 -8.37
N SER A 32 -14.07 -17.76 -7.17
CA SER A 32 -14.31 -19.17 -6.88
C SER A 32 -15.80 -19.53 -6.75
N THR A 33 -16.64 -18.57 -6.41
CA THR A 33 -18.06 -18.82 -6.15
C THR A 33 -19.02 -18.31 -7.23
N HIS A 34 -18.60 -17.29 -8.01
CA HIS A 34 -19.48 -16.63 -8.96
C HIS A 34 -19.54 -17.34 -10.32
N PRO A 35 -20.74 -17.67 -10.84
CA PRO A 35 -20.88 -18.42 -12.11
C PRO A 35 -20.22 -17.77 -13.33
N THR A 36 -20.20 -16.42 -13.41
CA THR A 36 -19.61 -15.66 -14.52
C THR A 36 -18.09 -15.70 -14.55
N ALA A 37 -17.46 -16.15 -13.46
CA ALA A 37 -16.00 -16.18 -13.32
C ALA A 37 -15.40 -17.58 -13.60
N ARG A 38 -16.22 -18.57 -13.94
CA ARG A 38 -15.74 -19.95 -14.15
C ARG A 38 -14.77 -20.06 -15.31
N ASN A 39 -13.73 -20.89 -15.11
CA ASN A 39 -12.74 -21.26 -16.15
C ASN A 39 -12.06 -20.04 -16.82
N ALA A 40 -11.80 -19.00 -16.06
CA ALA A 40 -11.16 -17.78 -16.54
C ALA A 40 -10.03 -17.33 -15.60
N ALA A 41 -9.00 -16.69 -16.19
CA ALA A 41 -7.97 -16.01 -15.43
C ALA A 41 -8.31 -14.52 -15.29
N PHE A 42 -7.97 -13.94 -14.16
CA PHE A 42 -8.25 -12.55 -13.82
C PHE A 42 -7.00 -11.86 -13.28
N ASN A 43 -6.76 -10.64 -13.71
CA ASN A 43 -5.85 -9.74 -13.03
C ASN A 43 -6.59 -9.05 -11.87
N VAL A 44 -5.89 -8.89 -10.75
CA VAL A 44 -6.41 -8.22 -9.55
C VAL A 44 -5.39 -7.19 -9.10
N THR A 45 -5.79 -5.93 -9.06
CA THR A 45 -5.08 -4.81 -8.43
C THR A 45 -6.08 -3.95 -7.68
N ASN A 46 -5.66 -3.02 -6.85
CA ASN A 46 -6.57 -2.12 -6.11
C ASN A 46 -7.59 -1.38 -6.98
N GLY A 47 -7.32 -1.29 -8.29
CA GLY A 47 -8.20 -0.62 -9.25
C GLY A 47 -7.91 0.87 -9.42
N ASP A 48 -6.94 1.39 -8.71
CA ASP A 48 -6.31 2.70 -8.90
C ASP A 48 -4.83 2.54 -9.30
N SER A 49 -4.21 3.62 -9.73
CA SER A 49 -2.78 3.70 -10.01
C SER A 49 -2.21 4.96 -9.37
N PHE A 50 -0.93 4.91 -9.02
CA PHE A 50 -0.27 6.02 -8.37
C PHE A 50 1.15 6.23 -8.93
N ARG A 51 1.80 7.33 -8.51
CA ARG A 51 3.22 7.59 -8.73
C ARG A 51 3.89 7.72 -7.37
N TRP A 52 5.11 7.20 -7.22
CA TRP A 52 5.87 7.38 -5.99
C TRP A 52 6.09 8.85 -5.68
N SER A 53 6.21 9.70 -6.69
CA SER A 53 6.30 11.17 -6.52
C SER A 53 5.11 11.79 -5.78
N ARG A 54 3.94 11.16 -5.81
CA ARG A 54 2.76 11.58 -5.03
C ARG A 54 2.72 10.93 -3.65
N VAL A 55 3.09 9.67 -3.54
CA VAL A 55 2.97 8.89 -2.30
C VAL A 55 4.13 9.19 -1.34
N TRP A 56 5.35 9.37 -1.86
CA TRP A 56 6.55 9.53 -1.06
C TRP A 56 6.51 10.73 -0.09
N PRO A 57 6.05 11.92 -0.52
CA PRO A 57 5.84 13.05 0.40
C PRO A 57 4.87 12.76 1.53
N LEU A 58 3.81 11.96 1.27
CA LEU A 58 2.84 11.56 2.29
C LEU A 58 3.48 10.58 3.29
N LEU A 59 4.30 9.64 2.83
CA LEU A 59 5.06 8.76 3.71
C LEU A 59 6.05 9.57 4.57
N ALA A 60 6.77 10.52 3.99
CA ALA A 60 7.67 11.38 4.73
C ALA A 60 6.93 12.18 5.82
N GLN A 61 5.77 12.74 5.49
CA GLN A 61 4.91 13.42 6.45
C GLN A 61 4.45 12.48 7.56
N TRP A 62 4.03 11.25 7.22
CA TRP A 62 3.57 10.27 8.20
C TRP A 62 4.68 9.89 9.20
N PHE A 63 5.94 9.81 8.75
CA PHE A 63 7.10 9.58 9.61
C PHE A 63 7.69 10.86 10.23
N GLU A 64 7.05 12.02 10.06
CA GLU A 64 7.55 13.33 10.52
C GLU A 64 8.98 13.64 10.01
N MET A 65 9.28 13.21 8.80
CA MET A 65 10.57 13.42 8.14
C MET A 65 10.44 14.45 7.00
N PRO A 66 11.47 15.27 6.74
CA PRO A 66 11.52 16.03 5.50
C PRO A 66 11.51 15.07 4.30
N CYS A 67 10.71 15.38 3.28
CA CYS A 67 10.74 14.64 2.03
C CYS A 67 12.07 14.90 1.32
N GLY A 68 12.77 13.83 0.96
CA GLY A 68 14.02 13.85 0.21
C GLY A 68 13.81 13.81 -1.30
N VAL A 69 14.87 13.44 -2.02
CA VAL A 69 14.91 13.36 -3.48
C VAL A 69 15.17 11.92 -3.92
N PRO A 70 14.90 11.56 -5.19
CA PRO A 70 15.34 10.28 -5.75
C PRO A 70 16.86 10.12 -5.64
N ARG A 71 17.26 9.03 -4.97
CA ARG A 71 18.66 8.69 -4.73
C ARG A 71 18.85 7.19 -4.94
N PRO A 72 19.20 6.74 -6.15
CA PRO A 72 19.32 5.33 -6.45
C PRO A 72 20.28 4.61 -5.49
N MET A 73 19.80 3.57 -4.86
CA MET A 73 20.59 2.71 -3.98
C MET A 73 20.04 1.29 -3.98
N LYS A 74 20.90 0.32 -3.70
CA LYS A 74 20.50 -1.07 -3.47
C LYS A 74 20.19 -1.26 -1.99
N LEU A 75 18.89 -1.35 -1.66
CA LEU A 75 18.44 -1.50 -0.28
C LEU A 75 18.93 -2.80 0.35
N ALA A 76 18.93 -3.91 -0.40
CA ALA A 76 19.44 -5.17 0.09
C ALA A 76 20.89 -5.03 0.62
N LYS A 77 21.75 -4.38 -0.18
CA LYS A 77 23.14 -4.10 0.22
C LYS A 77 23.25 -3.04 1.32
N TRP A 78 22.42 -1.98 1.23
CA TRP A 78 22.44 -0.88 2.20
C TRP A 78 22.02 -1.32 3.60
N MET A 79 21.11 -2.29 3.69
CA MET A 79 20.52 -2.75 4.94
C MET A 79 21.30 -3.93 5.57
N GLU A 80 22.28 -4.51 4.87
CA GLU A 80 23.02 -5.69 5.28
C GLU A 80 23.68 -5.55 6.66
N ASP A 81 24.23 -4.37 6.97
CA ASP A 81 24.92 -4.07 8.24
C ASP A 81 24.06 -3.30 9.25
N LYS A 82 22.76 -3.10 9.00
CA LYS A 82 21.89 -2.26 9.83
C LYS A 82 21.19 -3.01 10.97
N GLY A 83 21.39 -4.32 11.12
CA GLY A 83 20.85 -5.12 12.23
C GLY A 83 21.07 -4.46 13.60
N PRO A 84 22.32 -4.10 13.98
CA PRO A 84 22.58 -3.46 15.28
C PRO A 84 21.91 -2.08 15.46
N VAL A 85 21.64 -1.37 14.37
CA VAL A 85 20.89 -0.10 14.42
C VAL A 85 19.42 -0.39 14.67
N TRP A 86 18.88 -1.39 13.99
CA TRP A 86 17.52 -1.84 14.18
C TRP A 86 17.27 -2.30 15.62
N ASP A 87 18.16 -3.11 16.19
CA ASP A 87 18.05 -3.57 17.59
C ASP A 87 18.00 -2.41 18.58
N LYS A 88 18.76 -1.35 18.35
CA LYS A 88 18.71 -0.13 19.16
C LYS A 88 17.36 0.60 19.02
N ILE A 89 16.77 0.62 17.83
CA ILE A 89 15.45 1.20 17.58
C ILE A 89 14.39 0.39 18.34
N VAL A 90 14.42 -0.92 18.20
CA VAL A 90 13.50 -1.84 18.90
C VAL A 90 13.55 -1.62 20.41
N ALA A 91 14.76 -1.63 21.01
CA ALA A 91 14.95 -1.43 22.44
C ALA A 91 14.49 -0.04 22.89
N ARG A 92 14.81 1.02 22.12
CA ARG A 92 14.45 2.41 22.45
C ARG A 92 12.95 2.66 22.43
N HIS A 93 12.23 2.03 21.53
CA HIS A 93 10.81 2.28 21.30
C HIS A 93 9.89 1.18 21.86
N GLY A 94 10.44 0.15 22.49
CA GLY A 94 9.68 -0.98 23.04
C GLY A 94 8.88 -1.74 21.97
N LEU A 95 9.50 -1.91 20.80
CA LEU A 95 8.86 -2.63 19.68
C LEU A 95 8.86 -4.13 19.94
N GLU A 96 7.95 -4.83 19.24
CA GLU A 96 8.01 -6.29 19.14
C GLU A 96 9.28 -6.67 18.35
N TRP A 97 10.14 -7.46 18.98
CA TRP A 97 11.39 -7.82 18.34
C TRP A 97 11.18 -8.74 17.14
N ARG A 98 11.73 -8.33 16.01
CA ARG A 98 11.88 -9.13 14.79
C ARG A 98 13.23 -8.79 14.17
N SER A 99 13.88 -9.77 13.56
CA SER A 99 15.14 -9.48 12.89
C SER A 99 14.90 -8.57 11.67
N LEU A 100 15.88 -7.75 11.34
CA LEU A 100 15.79 -6.82 10.21
C LEU A 100 15.53 -7.54 8.88
N GLU A 101 16.01 -8.78 8.73
CA GLU A 101 15.81 -9.61 7.55
C GLU A 101 14.39 -10.13 7.41
N THR A 102 13.67 -10.29 8.54
CA THR A 102 12.29 -10.79 8.54
C THR A 102 11.24 -9.69 8.48
N ILE A 103 11.62 -8.43 8.75
CA ILE A 103 10.68 -7.32 8.77
C ILE A 103 10.35 -6.81 7.36
N ALA A 104 11.27 -6.97 6.41
CA ALA A 104 11.08 -6.56 5.02
C ALA A 104 11.95 -7.40 4.06
N SER A 105 11.44 -7.63 2.86
CA SER A 105 12.23 -8.17 1.75
C SER A 105 12.90 -7.01 1.02
N TRP A 106 14.17 -6.78 1.30
CA TRP A 106 14.95 -5.67 0.73
C TRP A 106 15.19 -5.84 -0.76
N GLU A 107 15.38 -7.08 -1.23
CA GLU A 107 15.51 -7.41 -2.66
C GLU A 107 14.22 -7.10 -3.42
N PHE A 108 13.06 -7.40 -2.82
CA PHE A 108 11.78 -7.06 -3.42
C PHE A 108 11.56 -5.54 -3.46
N ALA A 109 11.99 -4.82 -2.42
CA ALA A 109 11.95 -3.37 -2.42
C ALA A 109 12.84 -2.77 -3.53
N ASP A 110 14.06 -3.32 -3.74
CA ASP A 110 14.92 -2.93 -4.86
C ASP A 110 14.20 -3.11 -6.20
N PHE A 111 13.58 -4.27 -6.43
CA PHE A 111 12.81 -4.54 -7.65
C PHE A 111 11.68 -3.53 -7.86
N VAL A 112 10.94 -3.18 -6.80
CA VAL A 112 9.81 -2.25 -6.88
C VAL A 112 10.28 -0.83 -7.20
N PHE A 113 11.35 -0.35 -6.55
CA PHE A 113 11.81 1.03 -6.68
C PHE A 113 12.69 1.30 -7.91
N GLU A 114 13.27 0.25 -8.51
CA GLU A 114 14.07 0.35 -9.74
C GLU A 114 13.26 0.31 -11.03
N LYS A 115 11.98 0.00 -10.94
CA LYS A 115 11.11 -0.06 -12.13
C LYS A 115 10.99 1.30 -12.79
N GLU A 116 11.35 1.42 -14.07
CA GLU A 116 11.36 2.66 -14.84
C GLU A 116 10.31 2.72 -15.96
N TRP A 117 9.32 1.83 -15.92
CA TRP A 117 8.20 1.79 -16.89
C TRP A 117 6.86 1.85 -16.15
N ASP A 118 5.86 2.38 -16.85
CA ASP A 118 4.49 2.39 -16.35
C ASP A 118 3.98 0.96 -16.17
N LEU A 119 3.39 0.68 -15.02
CA LEU A 119 2.63 -0.52 -14.74
C LEU A 119 1.15 -0.16 -14.73
N LEU A 120 0.40 -0.71 -15.67
CA LEU A 120 -1.03 -0.54 -15.76
C LEU A 120 -1.67 -1.88 -16.14
N THR A 121 -2.40 -2.46 -15.22
CA THR A 121 -2.99 -3.78 -15.35
C THR A 121 -4.44 -3.68 -15.80
N ASP A 122 -4.81 -4.39 -16.85
CA ASP A 122 -6.23 -4.49 -17.26
C ASP A 122 -7.00 -5.40 -16.29
N VAL A 123 -7.82 -4.78 -15.47
CA VAL A 123 -8.78 -5.44 -14.55
C VAL A 123 -10.20 -5.50 -15.15
N GLY A 124 -10.37 -5.13 -16.42
CA GLY A 124 -11.66 -5.03 -17.07
C GLY A 124 -12.43 -6.36 -17.12
N ARG A 125 -11.73 -7.50 -17.23
CA ARG A 125 -12.38 -8.82 -17.19
C ARG A 125 -13.05 -9.06 -15.83
N LEU A 126 -12.38 -8.75 -14.73
CA LEU A 126 -12.89 -8.92 -13.37
C LEU A 126 -14.13 -8.04 -13.14
N ARG A 127 -14.07 -6.77 -13.59
CA ARG A 127 -15.20 -5.85 -13.54
C ARG A 127 -16.40 -6.33 -14.34
N ARG A 128 -16.18 -6.82 -15.56
CA ARG A 128 -17.25 -7.40 -16.39
C ARG A 128 -17.87 -8.66 -15.78
N ALA A 129 -17.12 -9.42 -14.99
CA ALA A 129 -17.65 -10.56 -14.24
C ALA A 129 -18.54 -10.13 -13.06
N GLY A 130 -18.50 -8.85 -12.66
CA GLY A 130 -19.34 -8.28 -11.60
C GLY A 130 -18.60 -7.83 -10.34
N PHE A 131 -17.28 -8.04 -10.24
CA PHE A 131 -16.48 -7.57 -9.11
C PHE A 131 -16.01 -6.15 -9.38
N ASN A 132 -16.75 -5.17 -8.83
CA ASN A 132 -16.55 -3.74 -9.09
C ASN A 132 -15.98 -2.97 -7.89
N ALA A 133 -15.57 -3.65 -6.83
CA ALA A 133 -14.90 -3.02 -5.71
C ALA A 133 -13.57 -2.39 -6.15
N CYS A 134 -13.08 -1.42 -5.42
CA CYS A 134 -11.77 -0.81 -5.57
C CYS A 134 -11.24 -0.38 -4.20
N VAL A 135 -9.93 -0.23 -4.10
CA VAL A 135 -9.25 0.23 -2.89
C VAL A 135 -8.47 1.49 -3.21
N ASP A 136 -8.63 2.53 -2.39
CA ASP A 136 -7.74 3.70 -2.44
C ASP A 136 -6.37 3.30 -1.89
N THR A 137 -5.39 3.25 -2.77
CA THR A 137 -4.03 2.79 -2.41
C THR A 137 -3.37 3.69 -1.36
N ILE A 138 -3.61 4.99 -1.37
CA ILE A 138 -3.01 5.90 -0.37
C ILE A 138 -3.64 5.66 1.00
N ALA A 139 -4.96 5.53 1.06
CA ALA A 139 -5.66 5.22 2.30
C ALA A 139 -5.28 3.84 2.84
N MET A 140 -5.13 2.86 1.96
CA MET A 140 -4.67 1.51 2.31
C MET A 140 -3.25 1.52 2.90
N LEU A 141 -2.29 2.21 2.27
CA LEU A 141 -0.93 2.34 2.80
C LEU A 141 -0.92 3.00 4.18
N HIS A 142 -1.69 4.07 4.36
CA HIS A 142 -1.82 4.73 5.65
C HIS A 142 -2.37 3.76 6.71
N SER A 143 -3.44 3.04 6.40
CA SER A 143 -4.03 2.05 7.31
C SER A 143 -3.06 0.94 7.68
N GLN A 144 -2.27 0.44 6.72
CA GLN A 144 -1.25 -0.59 6.99
C GLN A 144 -0.15 -0.08 7.92
N LEU A 145 0.31 1.15 7.72
CA LEU A 145 1.31 1.76 8.61
C LEU A 145 0.75 1.96 10.04
N GLU A 146 -0.52 2.36 10.18
CA GLU A 146 -1.19 2.42 11.47
C GLU A 146 -1.26 1.03 12.14
N ASN A 147 -1.66 -0.01 11.38
CA ASN A 147 -1.70 -1.38 11.88
C ASN A 147 -0.32 -1.87 12.36
N TYR A 148 0.75 -1.55 11.64
CA TYR A 148 2.11 -1.90 12.05
C TYR A 148 2.55 -1.14 13.30
N ARG A 149 2.11 0.09 13.47
CA ARG A 149 2.35 0.87 14.68
C ARG A 149 1.60 0.30 15.88
N ASP A 150 0.32 -0.05 15.69
CA ASP A 150 -0.51 -0.64 16.75
C ASP A 150 0.02 -2.03 17.16
N ALA A 151 0.57 -2.78 16.22
CA ALA A 151 1.28 -4.05 16.46
C ALA A 151 2.70 -3.85 17.04
N ARG A 152 3.13 -2.62 17.30
CA ARG A 152 4.49 -2.28 17.77
C ARG A 152 5.62 -2.77 16.85
N LEU A 153 5.37 -2.84 15.55
CA LEU A 153 6.38 -3.16 14.54
C LEU A 153 7.08 -1.91 13.99
N LEU A 154 6.46 -0.74 14.16
CA LEU A 154 7.03 0.56 13.80
C LEU A 154 7.02 1.51 15.01
N PRO A 155 8.01 2.42 15.12
CA PRO A 155 8.01 3.43 16.17
C PRO A 155 6.78 4.33 16.09
N LEU A 156 6.25 4.71 17.24
CA LEU A 156 5.27 5.79 17.31
C LEU A 156 5.93 7.09 16.83
N ALA A 157 5.29 7.80 15.91
CA ALA A 157 5.63 9.20 15.66
C ALA A 157 5.56 9.95 16.99
N ARG A 158 6.45 10.91 17.23
CA ARG A 158 6.42 11.71 18.43
C ARG A 158 5.04 12.35 18.53
N SER A 159 4.32 12.06 19.62
CA SER A 159 2.95 12.52 19.84
C SER A 159 2.84 14.03 19.64
N HIS A 160 2.31 14.45 18.50
CA HIS A 160 1.63 15.75 18.46
C HIS A 160 0.30 15.61 19.17
N PRO A 161 -0.11 16.57 19.99
CA PRO A 161 -1.42 16.55 20.61
C PRO A 161 -2.46 16.50 19.48
N SER A 162 -3.28 15.47 19.55
CA SER A 162 -4.42 15.13 18.72
C SER A 162 -5.03 16.30 17.92
N SER A 163 -4.69 16.40 16.65
CA SER A 163 -5.60 17.00 15.65
C SER A 163 -6.73 16.00 15.46
N GLY A 164 -7.94 16.46 15.68
CA GLY A 164 -9.15 15.70 15.87
C GLY A 164 -9.35 14.52 14.94
N ARG A 165 -9.93 13.49 15.50
CA ARG A 165 -10.49 12.34 14.80
C ARG A 165 -11.16 12.78 13.51
N LEU A 166 -10.56 12.46 12.38
CA LEU A 166 -11.30 12.38 11.13
C LEU A 166 -12.18 11.12 11.23
N LEU A 167 -13.44 11.37 11.53
CA LEU A 167 -14.48 10.36 11.55
C LEU A 167 -14.51 9.60 10.22
N GLY A 168 -14.37 8.28 10.36
CA GLY A 168 -15.12 7.33 9.56
C GLY A 168 -14.83 7.34 8.05
N SER A 169 -13.96 6.43 7.63
CA SER A 169 -14.07 5.86 6.29
C SER A 169 -15.42 5.11 6.19
N ARG A 170 -16.47 5.85 5.87
CA ARG A 170 -17.71 5.24 5.39
C ARG A 170 -17.41 4.64 4.03
N LEU A 171 -17.45 3.31 3.96
CA LEU A 171 -17.65 2.58 2.72
C LEU A 171 -18.71 3.31 1.89
N CYS A 172 -18.32 3.81 0.73
CA CYS A 172 -19.23 4.41 -0.23
C CYS A 172 -20.00 3.28 -0.94
N TRP A 173 -21.00 2.71 -0.26
CA TRP A 173 -22.00 1.85 -0.85
C TRP A 173 -23.09 2.75 -1.44
N MET A 174 -22.92 3.23 -2.65
CA MET A 174 -24.04 3.70 -3.46
C MET A 174 -24.52 2.58 -4.38
N VAL A 175 -25.18 1.59 -3.82
CA VAL A 175 -26.14 0.80 -4.58
C VAL A 175 -27.46 1.57 -4.60
N ARG A 176 -27.68 2.34 -5.66
CA ARG A 176 -29.00 2.87 -5.96
C ARG A 176 -29.87 1.75 -6.50
N ALA A 177 -30.64 1.11 -5.62
CA ALA A 177 -31.72 0.25 -6.05
C ALA A 177 -32.77 1.12 -6.77
N SER A 178 -32.81 1.05 -8.09
CA SER A 178 -33.96 1.54 -8.88
C SER A 178 -35.14 0.60 -8.61
N ARG A 179 -36.07 1.05 -7.78
CA ARG A 179 -37.42 0.47 -7.75
C ARG A 179 -38.12 0.88 -9.04
N SER A 180 -38.26 -0.05 -9.94
CA SER A 180 -39.26 0.07 -10.98
C SER A 180 -40.64 -0.32 -10.39
N SER A 181 -41.45 0.69 -10.11
CA SER A 181 -42.86 0.50 -9.90
C SER A 181 -43.50 0.19 -11.26
N SER A 182 -43.95 -1.02 -11.44
CA SER A 182 -44.95 -1.32 -12.48
C SER A 182 -46.31 -1.23 -11.84
N SER A 183 -47.07 -0.28 -12.29
CA SER A 183 -48.55 -0.28 -12.22
C SER A 183 -49.07 -0.06 -13.63
N ILE A 184 -49.91 -0.96 -13.97
CA ILE A 184 -50.92 -1.14 -14.99
C ILE A 184 -50.56 -2.11 -16.06
#